data_5cdb5f7a1cd71051558a70ec2e468609
#
_entry.id   5cdb5f7a1cd71051558a70ec2e468609
#
_cell.length_a   1.000
_cell.length_b   1.000
_cell.length_c   1.000
_cell.angle_alpha   90.00
_cell.angle_beta   90.00
_cell.angle_gamma   90.00
#
_symmetry.space_group_name_H-M   'P 1'
#
loop_
_entity.id
_entity.type
_entity.pdbx_description
1 polymer ?
#
loop_
_entity_poly.entity_id
_entity_poly.type
_entity_poly.pdbx_seq_one_letter_code
_entity_poly.pdbx_strand_id
1 'polypeptide(L)'
;LVKEGYLIQVFRPDAVSVSVSVSERKRAIQLEKVDDAGFFAALIPIKKNVKYVLNIEDKNGHITRLRDPYSFGRFDKSEVIFNKFAAGTEYNAYNLLGNKVCEKDGISGVLFRTWAPNALRVSVVGEFNSWDGRIYQMERITDNGIYEIFIPQLEAGQEYMYEIKFKGTNTVLKLDPYARQITQYADAHSVTGEPQAVQDNVKWVKQRKQIKGVNKPLSILEIAYDNIPVNKAKVNYMDIARYITEYVKDTGYTYVLIKGSDSIFEKTGYCYGASGYYAPSSQYGTATDFKHMIKELHNNGIGIIIDFNVAYFGIDIRSIVNYDGGDCYGYLKPRIIEKPQMNITTFAYEKGEVRSFLISAI
;
A
#
# COMPACT_ATOMS: atom_id res chain seq x y z
N LEU A 1 24.10 3.85 -20.81
CA LEU A 1 25.27 4.41 -21.52
C LEU A 1 25.69 3.40 -22.59
N VAL A 2 25.80 3.83 -23.81
CA VAL A 2 26.28 3.01 -24.96
C VAL A 2 27.60 3.57 -25.48
N LYS A 3 28.28 2.87 -26.40
CA LYS A 3 29.59 3.31 -26.93
C LYS A 3 29.53 4.71 -27.57
N GLU A 4 28.41 5.03 -28.23
CA GLU A 4 28.21 6.27 -28.96
C GLU A 4 27.65 7.41 -28.12
N GLY A 5 27.18 7.13 -26.88
CA GLY A 5 26.60 8.15 -26.03
C GLY A 5 25.63 7.61 -25.00
N TYR A 6 24.66 8.44 -24.59
CA TYR A 6 23.60 8.11 -23.65
C TYR A 6 22.30 7.87 -24.41
N LEU A 7 21.83 6.63 -24.49
CA LEU A 7 20.56 6.28 -25.10
C LEU A 7 19.43 6.50 -24.10
N ILE A 8 18.48 7.37 -24.43
CA ILE A 8 17.24 7.57 -23.68
C ILE A 8 16.11 6.88 -24.41
N GLN A 9 15.37 6.06 -23.71
CA GLN A 9 14.21 5.33 -24.21
C GLN A 9 13.03 5.60 -23.28
N VAL A 10 11.89 5.96 -23.85
CA VAL A 10 10.68 6.35 -23.11
C VAL A 10 9.48 5.69 -23.75
N PHE A 11 8.65 5.04 -22.93
CA PHE A 11 7.38 4.52 -23.38
C PHE A 11 6.24 5.42 -22.86
N ARG A 12 5.60 6.14 -23.77
CA ARG A 12 4.50 7.08 -23.49
C ARG A 12 3.43 6.98 -24.59
N PRO A 13 2.49 6.03 -24.44
CA PRO A 13 1.42 5.81 -25.43
C PRO A 13 0.44 6.99 -25.51
N ASP A 14 0.39 7.82 -24.50
CA ASP A 14 -0.40 9.04 -24.39
C ASP A 14 0.23 10.27 -25.08
N ALA A 15 1.52 10.19 -25.44
CA ALA A 15 2.26 11.31 -26.01
C ALA A 15 2.17 11.37 -27.55
N VAL A 16 2.06 12.59 -28.05
CA VAL A 16 2.26 12.91 -29.47
C VAL A 16 3.73 13.14 -29.75
N SER A 17 4.42 13.81 -28.83
CA SER A 17 5.84 14.06 -28.92
C SER A 17 6.52 13.99 -27.55
N VAL A 18 7.80 13.60 -27.55
CA VAL A 18 8.64 13.57 -26.34
C VAL A 18 9.96 14.26 -26.65
N SER A 19 10.38 15.18 -25.78
CA SER A 19 11.70 15.79 -25.86
C SER A 19 12.40 15.75 -24.50
N VAL A 20 13.73 15.84 -24.52
CA VAL A 20 14.59 15.81 -23.34
C VAL A 20 15.32 17.12 -23.16
N SER A 21 15.15 17.75 -22.00
CA SER A 21 15.95 18.89 -21.57
C SER A 21 17.11 18.41 -20.71
N VAL A 22 18.34 18.66 -21.15
CA VAL A 22 19.58 18.35 -20.43
C VAL A 22 20.17 19.66 -19.90
N SER A 23 20.61 19.67 -18.62
CA SER A 23 21.13 20.88 -17.98
C SER A 23 22.32 21.54 -18.70
N GLU A 24 23.09 20.75 -19.47
CA GLU A 24 24.27 21.21 -20.21
C GLU A 24 23.95 21.72 -21.62
N ARG A 25 22.69 21.66 -22.06
CA ARG A 25 22.28 22.09 -23.41
C ARG A 25 21.17 23.15 -23.35
N LYS A 26 21.32 24.18 -24.17
CA LYS A 26 20.32 25.28 -24.27
C LYS A 26 19.01 24.87 -24.95
N ARG A 27 19.01 23.81 -25.77
CA ARG A 27 17.82 23.33 -26.48
C ARG A 27 17.48 21.92 -26.11
N ALA A 28 16.19 21.64 -25.95
CA ALA A 28 15.68 20.29 -25.78
C ALA A 28 16.00 19.43 -27.01
N ILE A 29 16.25 18.14 -26.81
CA ILE A 29 16.48 17.15 -27.82
C ILE A 29 15.20 16.39 -28.06
N GLN A 30 14.68 16.42 -29.28
CA GLN A 30 13.51 15.66 -29.69
C GLN A 30 13.85 14.17 -29.73
N LEU A 31 12.98 13.33 -29.16
CA LEU A 31 13.05 11.89 -29.31
C LEU A 31 12.31 11.47 -30.61
N GLU A 32 12.87 10.52 -31.29
CA GLU A 32 12.22 9.89 -32.45
C GLU A 32 11.16 8.91 -31.94
N LYS A 33 9.96 8.96 -32.52
CA LYS A 33 8.93 7.95 -32.27
C LYS A 33 9.28 6.69 -33.08
N VAL A 34 9.77 5.69 -32.37
CA VAL A 34 10.28 4.43 -32.98
C VAL A 34 9.14 3.45 -33.25
N ASP A 35 8.06 3.52 -32.48
CA ASP A 35 6.91 2.62 -32.58
C ASP A 35 5.60 3.37 -32.29
N ASP A 36 4.56 3.03 -33.04
CA ASP A 36 3.24 3.66 -32.92
C ASP A 36 2.53 3.38 -31.59
N ALA A 37 2.93 2.32 -30.87
CA ALA A 37 2.46 2.06 -29.52
C ALA A 37 2.94 3.11 -28.49
N GLY A 38 3.81 4.05 -28.89
CA GLY A 38 4.28 5.14 -28.05
C GLY A 38 5.69 4.96 -27.51
N PHE A 39 6.55 4.25 -28.23
CA PHE A 39 7.96 4.12 -27.88
C PHE A 39 8.79 5.21 -28.55
N PHE A 40 9.50 5.99 -27.75
CA PHE A 40 10.36 7.09 -28.18
C PHE A 40 11.81 6.83 -27.77
N ALA A 41 12.76 7.20 -28.63
CA ALA A 41 14.19 7.05 -28.35
C ALA A 41 15.02 8.19 -28.91
N ALA A 42 16.12 8.51 -28.23
CA ALA A 42 17.16 9.40 -28.74
C ALA A 42 18.54 8.99 -28.24
N LEU A 43 19.53 9.08 -29.10
CA LEU A 43 20.94 8.96 -28.72
C LEU A 43 21.51 10.34 -28.46
N ILE A 44 21.93 10.61 -27.21
CA ILE A 44 22.57 11.86 -26.85
C ILE A 44 24.07 11.64 -26.83
N PRO A 45 24.87 12.38 -27.64
CA PRO A 45 26.33 12.18 -27.72
C PRO A 45 27.04 12.78 -26.51
N ILE A 46 26.76 12.26 -25.33
CA ILE A 46 27.35 12.61 -24.02
C ILE A 46 27.82 11.31 -23.38
N LYS A 47 29.07 11.22 -22.99
CA LYS A 47 29.67 9.99 -22.43
C LYS A 47 29.63 9.90 -20.90
N LYS A 48 28.78 10.67 -20.21
CA LYS A 48 28.61 10.64 -18.75
C LYS A 48 27.15 10.55 -18.39
N ASN A 49 26.89 10.13 -17.17
CA ASN A 49 25.53 10.11 -16.64
C ASN A 49 24.97 11.54 -16.56
N VAL A 50 23.83 11.78 -17.15
CA VAL A 50 23.24 13.11 -17.34
C VAL A 50 21.92 13.21 -16.60
N LYS A 51 21.76 14.25 -15.80
CA LYS A 51 20.46 14.59 -15.23
C LYS A 51 19.63 15.28 -16.34
N TYR A 52 18.43 14.76 -16.58
CA TYR A 52 17.53 15.27 -17.62
C TYR A 52 16.09 15.35 -17.14
N VAL A 53 15.29 16.11 -17.87
CA VAL A 53 13.84 16.25 -17.70
C VAL A 53 13.18 15.85 -19.00
N LEU A 54 12.16 15.03 -18.92
CA LEU A 54 11.27 14.69 -20.02
C LEU A 54 10.23 15.80 -20.19
N ASN A 55 10.02 16.27 -21.40
CA ASN A 55 8.90 17.12 -21.77
C ASN A 55 8.02 16.27 -22.67
N ILE A 56 6.81 15.99 -22.22
CA ILE A 56 5.85 15.09 -22.87
C ILE A 56 4.68 15.92 -23.32
N GLU A 57 4.42 15.94 -24.62
CA GLU A 57 3.30 16.64 -25.23
C GLU A 57 2.16 15.67 -25.53
N ASP A 58 0.99 15.95 -25.01
CA ASP A 58 -0.22 15.18 -25.27
C ASP A 58 -0.95 15.63 -26.55
N LYS A 59 -2.04 14.95 -26.91
CA LYS A 59 -2.86 15.24 -28.09
C LYS A 59 -3.52 16.63 -28.07
N ASN A 60 -3.59 17.28 -26.93
CA ASN A 60 -4.17 18.62 -26.75
C ASN A 60 -3.10 19.72 -26.79
N GLY A 61 -1.83 19.36 -27.02
CA GLY A 61 -0.69 20.27 -26.98
C GLY A 61 -0.24 20.65 -25.56
N HIS A 62 -0.69 19.94 -24.55
CA HIS A 62 -0.28 20.18 -23.18
C HIS A 62 1.08 19.53 -22.93
N ILE A 63 2.04 20.29 -22.42
CA ILE A 63 3.39 19.82 -22.14
C ILE A 63 3.55 19.57 -20.64
N THR A 64 3.70 18.30 -20.28
CA THR A 64 4.05 17.87 -18.94
C THR A 64 5.56 17.70 -18.80
N ARG A 65 6.14 18.30 -17.75
CA ARG A 65 7.57 18.15 -17.41
C ARG A 65 7.73 17.22 -16.23
N LEU A 66 8.45 16.12 -16.44
CA LEU A 66 8.71 15.18 -15.35
C LEU A 66 10.16 14.67 -15.39
N ARG A 67 10.65 14.30 -14.23
CA ARG A 67 11.90 13.53 -14.12
C ARG A 67 11.60 12.09 -14.44
N ASP A 68 12.47 11.46 -15.21
CA ASP A 68 12.33 10.05 -15.55
C ASP A 68 12.52 9.18 -14.29
N PRO A 69 11.51 8.37 -13.89
CA PRO A 69 11.62 7.46 -12.74
C PRO A 69 12.83 6.52 -12.83
N TYR A 70 13.15 6.07 -14.04
CA TYR A 70 14.25 5.13 -14.29
C TYR A 70 15.64 5.77 -14.21
N SER A 71 15.72 7.11 -14.13
CA SER A 71 16.99 7.83 -13.94
C SER A 71 17.53 7.82 -12.52
N PHE A 72 16.71 7.40 -11.53
CA PHE A 72 17.06 7.46 -10.11
C PHE A 72 17.82 6.23 -9.60
N GLY A 73 17.77 5.11 -10.29
CA GLY A 73 18.35 3.85 -9.82
C GLY A 73 17.76 3.35 -8.49
N ARG A 74 18.30 2.28 -7.95
CA ARG A 74 17.85 1.67 -6.69
C ARG A 74 17.88 2.65 -5.53
N PHE A 75 16.86 2.58 -4.67
CA PHE A 75 16.74 3.45 -3.49
C PHE A 75 17.70 3.03 -2.38
N ASP A 76 17.71 1.74 -2.04
CA ASP A 76 18.64 1.14 -1.07
C ASP A 76 19.59 0.17 -1.76
N LYS A 77 20.86 0.24 -1.36
CA LYS A 77 21.93 -0.66 -1.85
C LYS A 77 22.23 -1.80 -0.87
N SER A 78 21.73 -1.73 0.36
CA SER A 78 21.98 -2.74 1.40
C SER A 78 21.00 -3.91 1.25
N GLU A 79 21.51 -5.11 1.05
CA GLU A 79 20.71 -6.33 0.99
C GLU A 79 20.30 -6.87 2.37
N VAL A 80 20.88 -6.35 3.44
CA VAL A 80 20.69 -6.86 4.81
C VAL A 80 19.21 -6.87 5.21
N ILE A 81 18.48 -5.79 4.95
CA ILE A 81 17.07 -5.68 5.32
C ILE A 81 16.17 -6.61 4.48
N PHE A 82 16.49 -6.80 3.20
CA PHE A 82 15.79 -7.72 2.32
C PHE A 82 16.00 -9.17 2.76
N ASN A 83 17.22 -9.51 3.18
CA ASN A 83 17.53 -10.84 3.73
C ASN A 83 16.82 -11.10 5.06
N LYS A 84 16.71 -10.10 5.95
CA LYS A 84 15.90 -10.19 7.17
C LYS A 84 14.43 -10.42 6.86
N PHE A 85 13.89 -9.72 5.87
CA PHE A 85 12.51 -9.91 5.42
C PHE A 85 12.28 -11.35 4.93
N ALA A 86 13.16 -11.86 4.07
CA ALA A 86 13.08 -13.23 3.57
C ALA A 86 13.25 -14.28 4.69
N ALA A 87 14.06 -14.00 5.71
CA ALA A 87 14.27 -14.89 6.85
C ALA A 87 13.10 -14.88 7.87
N GLY A 88 12.17 -13.92 7.78
CA GLY A 88 11.07 -13.76 8.76
C GLY A 88 11.49 -13.05 10.05
N THR A 89 12.56 -12.26 9.99
CA THR A 89 13.12 -11.51 11.12
C THR A 89 13.07 -9.99 10.95
N GLU A 90 12.41 -9.51 9.88
CA GLU A 90 12.13 -8.09 9.71
C GLU A 90 10.76 -7.75 10.32
N TYR A 91 10.79 -7.21 11.54
CA TYR A 91 9.58 -6.92 12.32
C TYR A 91 8.96 -5.56 11.99
N ASN A 92 9.63 -4.76 11.16
CA ASN A 92 9.14 -3.48 10.69
C ASN A 92 9.03 -3.48 9.15
N ALA A 93 8.57 -4.58 8.55
CA ALA A 93 8.47 -4.74 7.10
C ALA A 93 7.62 -3.64 6.44
N TYR A 94 6.73 -3.00 7.19
CA TYR A 94 5.96 -1.82 6.75
C TYR A 94 6.84 -0.58 6.45
N ASN A 95 8.07 -0.51 6.95
CA ASN A 95 9.04 0.53 6.58
C ASN A 95 9.81 0.17 5.31
N LEU A 96 9.85 -1.11 4.96
CA LEU A 96 10.54 -1.64 3.80
C LEU A 96 9.64 -1.69 2.57
N LEU A 97 8.42 -2.20 2.72
CA LEU A 97 7.45 -2.44 1.66
C LEU A 97 6.26 -1.46 1.75
N GLY A 98 5.46 -1.41 0.70
CA GLY A 98 4.37 -0.47 0.56
C GLY A 98 4.79 0.80 -0.20
N ASN A 99 4.08 1.88 0.05
CA ASN A 99 4.40 3.19 -0.50
C ASN A 99 4.99 4.12 0.57
N LYS A 100 5.91 4.99 0.15
CA LYS A 100 6.55 5.96 1.04
C LYS A 100 6.81 7.27 0.30
N VAL A 101 6.21 8.36 0.79
CA VAL A 101 6.59 9.71 0.35
C VAL A 101 7.99 10.02 0.87
N CYS A 102 8.89 10.33 -0.02
CA CYS A 102 10.30 10.59 0.32
C CYS A 102 10.97 11.46 -0.73
N GLU A 103 12.21 11.83 -0.45
CA GLU A 103 13.04 12.62 -1.36
C GLU A 103 14.24 11.79 -1.84
N LYS A 104 14.57 11.90 -3.12
CA LYS A 104 15.77 11.35 -3.73
C LYS A 104 16.40 12.35 -4.69
N ASP A 105 17.69 12.59 -4.54
CA ASP A 105 18.46 13.57 -5.33
C ASP A 105 17.84 14.99 -5.34
N GLY A 106 17.23 15.42 -4.22
CA GLY A 106 16.58 16.72 -4.07
C GLY A 106 15.19 16.80 -4.73
N ILE A 107 14.57 15.67 -5.07
CA ILE A 107 13.26 15.61 -5.69
C ILE A 107 12.32 14.78 -4.81
N SER A 108 11.22 15.38 -4.38
CA SER A 108 10.15 14.69 -3.67
C SER A 108 9.38 13.78 -4.63
N GLY A 109 8.88 12.66 -4.09
CA GLY A 109 8.11 11.68 -4.84
C GLY A 109 7.66 10.54 -3.96
N VAL A 110 7.19 9.47 -4.58
CA VAL A 110 6.73 8.27 -3.87
C VAL A 110 7.57 7.06 -4.30
N LEU A 111 8.14 6.39 -3.31
CA LEU A 111 8.78 5.09 -3.46
C LEU A 111 7.73 4.00 -3.29
N PHE A 112 7.62 3.08 -4.23
CA PHE A 112 6.76 1.90 -4.16
C PHE A 112 7.61 0.64 -4.11
N ARG A 113 7.26 -0.26 -3.19
CA ARG A 113 7.86 -1.59 -3.09
C ARG A 113 6.80 -2.63 -2.80
N THR A 114 6.88 -3.77 -3.49
CA THR A 114 6.02 -4.92 -3.20
C THR A 114 6.77 -6.22 -3.39
N TRP A 115 6.33 -7.27 -2.68
CA TRP A 115 6.88 -8.61 -2.79
C TRP A 115 5.94 -9.48 -3.65
N ALA A 116 6.46 -9.93 -4.80
CA ALA A 116 5.70 -10.69 -5.79
C ALA A 116 6.64 -11.67 -6.52
N PRO A 117 7.12 -12.74 -5.85
CA PRO A 117 8.19 -13.61 -6.35
C PRO A 117 7.88 -14.32 -7.67
N ASN A 118 6.60 -14.61 -7.95
CA ASN A 118 6.16 -15.32 -9.15
C ASN A 118 5.72 -14.38 -10.28
N ALA A 119 5.73 -13.06 -10.05
CA ALA A 119 5.37 -12.07 -11.06
C ALA A 119 6.41 -12.01 -12.18
N LEU A 120 5.92 -11.87 -13.42
CA LEU A 120 6.73 -11.57 -14.60
C LEU A 120 6.93 -10.06 -14.78
N ARG A 121 5.95 -9.26 -14.36
CA ARG A 121 5.97 -7.80 -14.36
C ARG A 121 5.07 -7.29 -13.24
N VAL A 122 5.52 -6.25 -12.58
CA VAL A 122 4.72 -5.45 -11.64
C VAL A 122 4.80 -4.00 -12.08
N SER A 123 3.67 -3.32 -12.10
CA SER A 123 3.59 -1.90 -12.45
C SER A 123 2.72 -1.16 -11.43
N VAL A 124 3.02 0.12 -11.21
CA VAL A 124 2.14 1.01 -10.43
C VAL A 124 1.19 1.69 -11.39
N VAL A 125 -0.11 1.65 -11.10
CA VAL A 125 -1.17 2.27 -11.90
C VAL A 125 -2.06 3.16 -11.03
N GLY A 126 -2.53 4.25 -11.60
CA GLY A 126 -3.41 5.23 -10.98
C GLY A 126 -3.79 6.32 -11.99
N GLU A 127 -4.55 7.33 -11.55
CA GLU A 127 -4.92 8.46 -12.44
C GLU A 127 -3.68 9.18 -13.01
N PHE A 128 -2.59 9.24 -12.27
CA PHE A 128 -1.33 9.88 -12.68
C PHE A 128 -0.65 9.24 -13.91
N ASN A 129 -1.11 8.08 -14.34
CA ASN A 129 -0.67 7.43 -15.58
C ASN A 129 -1.85 6.80 -16.36
N SER A 130 -3.06 7.31 -16.15
CA SER A 130 -4.29 6.85 -16.82
C SER A 130 -4.51 5.34 -16.67
N TRP A 131 -4.11 4.76 -15.53
CA TRP A 131 -4.19 3.34 -15.22
C TRP A 131 -3.46 2.42 -16.22
N ASP A 132 -2.47 2.95 -16.93
CA ASP A 132 -1.67 2.19 -17.92
C ASP A 132 -0.40 1.60 -17.28
N GLY A 133 -0.42 0.29 -17.03
CA GLY A 133 0.70 -0.43 -16.43
C GLY A 133 1.95 -0.55 -17.30
N ARG A 134 1.93 -0.05 -18.52
CA ARG A 134 3.10 -0.01 -19.40
C ARG A 134 4.04 1.16 -19.07
N ILE A 135 3.53 2.21 -18.38
CA ILE A 135 4.27 3.46 -18.13
C ILE A 135 5.21 3.33 -16.93
N TYR A 136 4.74 2.81 -15.79
CA TYR A 136 5.52 2.73 -14.54
C TYR A 136 5.75 1.28 -14.12
N GLN A 137 6.57 0.57 -14.90
CA GLN A 137 6.98 -0.80 -14.58
C GLN A 137 8.06 -0.78 -13.48
N MET A 138 7.89 -1.61 -12.48
CA MET A 138 8.80 -1.73 -11.36
C MET A 138 10.00 -2.61 -11.69
N GLU A 139 11.18 -2.28 -11.17
CA GLU A 139 12.39 -3.09 -11.26
C GLU A 139 12.35 -4.20 -10.21
N ARG A 140 12.64 -5.45 -10.59
CA ARG A 140 12.87 -6.55 -9.64
C ARG A 140 14.26 -6.36 -9.03
N ILE A 141 14.31 -5.97 -7.76
CA ILE A 141 15.56 -5.59 -7.08
C ILE A 141 16.21 -6.71 -6.27
N THR A 142 15.50 -7.82 -6.02
CA THR A 142 16.01 -8.98 -5.28
C THR A 142 15.62 -10.30 -5.94
N ASP A 143 16.41 -11.35 -5.69
CA ASP A 143 16.12 -12.69 -6.21
C ASP A 143 14.84 -13.29 -5.60
N ASN A 144 14.51 -12.93 -4.35
CA ASN A 144 13.28 -13.36 -3.69
C ASN A 144 12.03 -12.59 -4.14
N GLY A 145 12.14 -11.67 -5.12
CA GLY A 145 11.00 -11.08 -5.80
C GLY A 145 10.45 -9.79 -5.21
N ILE A 146 11.30 -8.96 -4.62
CA ILE A 146 10.91 -7.58 -4.29
C ILE A 146 11.06 -6.71 -5.55
N TYR A 147 10.01 -5.95 -5.84
CA TYR A 147 9.94 -4.97 -6.92
C TYR A 147 9.95 -3.56 -6.34
N GLU A 148 10.61 -2.62 -7.03
CA GLU A 148 10.77 -1.22 -6.62
C GLU A 148 10.59 -0.27 -7.79
N ILE A 149 9.96 0.90 -7.54
CA ILE A 149 10.03 2.08 -8.39
C ILE A 149 9.90 3.34 -7.53
N PHE A 150 10.67 4.37 -7.84
CA PHE A 150 10.48 5.72 -7.32
C PHE A 150 9.82 6.57 -8.39
N ILE A 151 8.61 7.09 -8.12
CA ILE A 151 7.91 7.99 -9.03
C ILE A 151 8.10 9.42 -8.52
N PRO A 152 8.98 10.20 -9.19
CA PRO A 152 9.27 11.56 -8.79
C PRO A 152 8.06 12.47 -9.00
N GLN A 153 7.94 13.50 -8.17
CA GLN A 153 6.88 14.51 -8.22
C GLN A 153 5.46 13.97 -7.95
N LEU A 154 5.32 12.67 -7.62
CA LEU A 154 4.06 12.13 -7.16
C LEU A 154 3.86 12.52 -5.68
N GLU A 155 2.64 12.90 -5.32
CA GLU A 155 2.29 13.42 -4.00
C GLU A 155 1.54 12.36 -3.16
N ALA A 156 1.38 12.64 -1.87
CA ALA A 156 0.48 11.89 -1.01
C ALA A 156 -0.98 12.09 -1.40
N GLY A 157 -1.83 11.10 -1.09
CA GLY A 157 -3.26 11.17 -1.34
C GLY A 157 -3.69 10.69 -2.73
N GLN A 158 -2.76 10.18 -3.54
CA GLN A 158 -3.07 9.62 -4.86
C GLN A 158 -3.52 8.17 -4.74
N GLU A 159 -4.57 7.81 -5.47
CA GLU A 159 -5.06 6.46 -5.56
C GLU A 159 -4.21 5.63 -6.52
N TYR A 160 -3.91 4.39 -6.13
CA TYR A 160 -3.11 3.49 -6.95
C TYR A 160 -3.44 2.02 -6.68
N MET A 161 -3.05 1.17 -7.65
CA MET A 161 -2.97 -0.29 -7.50
C MET A 161 -1.65 -0.81 -8.10
N TYR A 162 -1.33 -2.07 -7.82
CA TYR A 162 -0.33 -2.80 -8.59
C TYR A 162 -0.99 -3.58 -9.72
N GLU A 163 -0.57 -3.35 -10.95
CA GLU A 163 -0.88 -4.22 -12.07
C GLU A 163 0.18 -5.32 -12.15
N ILE A 164 -0.24 -6.55 -11.91
CA ILE A 164 0.67 -7.70 -11.85
C ILE A 164 0.39 -8.66 -13.02
N LYS A 165 1.45 -9.02 -13.76
CA LYS A 165 1.41 -10.05 -14.80
C LYS A 165 2.18 -11.27 -14.32
N PHE A 166 1.56 -12.45 -14.42
CA PHE A 166 2.18 -13.72 -14.12
C PHE A 166 1.88 -14.77 -15.21
N LYS A 167 2.54 -15.92 -15.14
CA LYS A 167 2.46 -16.95 -16.19
C LYS A 167 1.03 -17.45 -16.38
N GLY A 168 0.58 -17.49 -17.64
CA GLY A 168 -0.72 -18.06 -18.00
C GLY A 168 -1.92 -17.14 -17.81
N THR A 169 -1.71 -15.86 -17.44
CA THR A 169 -2.80 -14.90 -17.27
C THR A 169 -2.60 -13.60 -18.05
N ASN A 170 -3.69 -12.85 -18.19
CA ASN A 170 -3.64 -11.41 -18.41
C ASN A 170 -3.16 -10.71 -17.12
N THR A 171 -3.02 -9.39 -17.17
CA THR A 171 -2.71 -8.59 -15.99
C THR A 171 -3.88 -8.61 -15.00
N VAL A 172 -3.55 -8.56 -13.70
CA VAL A 172 -4.53 -8.42 -12.60
C VAL A 172 -4.21 -7.17 -11.80
N LEU A 173 -5.24 -6.51 -11.30
CA LEU A 173 -5.09 -5.37 -10.40
C LEU A 173 -5.13 -5.84 -8.96
N LYS A 174 -4.15 -5.42 -8.16
CA LYS A 174 -3.99 -5.77 -6.76
C LYS A 174 -3.79 -4.53 -5.89
N LEU A 175 -4.42 -4.54 -4.74
CA LEU A 175 -4.13 -3.57 -3.69
C LEU A 175 -2.72 -3.79 -3.15
N ASP A 176 -2.12 -2.73 -2.64
CA ASP A 176 -0.86 -2.85 -1.93
C ASP A 176 -1.09 -3.57 -0.59
N PRO A 177 -0.45 -4.72 -0.34
CA PRO A 177 -0.59 -5.45 0.90
C PRO A 177 -0.19 -4.65 2.15
N TYR A 178 0.67 -3.65 1.98
CA TYR A 178 1.16 -2.75 3.03
C TYR A 178 0.49 -1.36 3.02
N ALA A 179 -0.58 -1.17 2.25
CA ALA A 179 -1.30 0.10 2.22
C ALA A 179 -1.83 0.45 3.60
N ARG A 180 -1.56 1.67 4.07
CA ARG A 180 -2.03 2.21 5.35
C ARG A 180 -3.33 2.99 5.23
N GLN A 181 -3.72 3.28 4.00
CA GLN A 181 -4.97 3.90 3.63
C GLN A 181 -5.51 3.25 2.38
N ILE A 182 -6.80 3.03 2.36
CA ILE A 182 -7.55 2.44 1.26
C ILE A 182 -8.82 3.28 1.08
N THR A 183 -9.21 3.52 -0.17
CA THR A 183 -10.45 4.21 -0.49
C THR A 183 -11.67 3.35 -0.20
N GLN A 184 -12.85 3.94 -0.31
CA GLN A 184 -14.09 3.30 0.13
C GLN A 184 -14.46 2.10 -0.76
N TYR A 185 -14.80 1.07 -0.14
CA TYR A 185 -15.38 -0.25 -0.38
C TYR A 185 -15.64 -0.76 -1.82
N ALA A 186 -16.45 -0.11 -2.67
CA ALA A 186 -16.86 -0.72 -3.95
C ALA A 186 -15.74 -0.70 -5.01
N ASP A 187 -14.95 0.39 -5.01
CA ASP A 187 -13.80 0.60 -5.91
C ASP A 187 -12.56 0.89 -5.08
N ALA A 188 -12.22 -0.06 -4.18
CA ALA A 188 -11.10 0.14 -3.26
C ALA A 188 -9.77 0.25 -3.99
N HIS A 189 -9.07 1.33 -3.76
CA HIS A 189 -7.70 1.60 -4.18
C HIS A 189 -6.80 1.86 -2.98
N SER A 190 -5.55 1.52 -3.06
CA SER A 190 -4.53 1.95 -2.10
C SER A 190 -4.27 3.45 -2.28
N VAL A 191 -3.94 4.15 -1.19
CA VAL A 191 -3.67 5.60 -1.22
C VAL A 191 -2.24 5.86 -0.82
N THR A 192 -1.55 6.75 -1.55
CA THR A 192 -0.15 7.11 -1.27
C THR A 192 -0.02 7.95 0.00
N GLY A 193 1.07 7.75 0.72
CA GLY A 193 1.42 8.48 1.93
C GLY A 193 0.89 7.85 3.22
N GLU A 194 1.25 8.51 4.32
CA GLU A 194 0.86 8.10 5.66
C GLU A 194 -0.46 8.75 6.07
N PRO A 195 -1.30 8.06 6.85
CA PRO A 195 -2.42 8.70 7.52
C PRO A 195 -1.92 9.84 8.39
N GLN A 196 -2.68 10.92 8.47
CA GLN A 196 -2.32 12.07 9.29
C GLN A 196 -2.02 11.63 10.75
N ALA A 197 -0.93 12.14 11.30
CA ALA A 197 -0.55 11.85 12.67
C ALA A 197 -1.57 12.46 13.63
N VAL A 198 -2.16 11.65 14.50
CA VAL A 198 -3.05 12.08 15.58
C VAL A 198 -2.31 11.87 16.89
N GLN A 199 -2.04 12.95 17.60
CA GLN A 199 -1.37 12.87 18.89
C GLN A 199 -2.33 12.31 19.95
N ASP A 200 -1.94 11.24 20.63
CA ASP A 200 -2.74 10.61 21.67
C ASP A 200 -2.78 11.46 22.95
N ASN A 201 -3.74 11.15 23.82
CA ASN A 201 -3.90 11.83 25.11
C ASN A 201 -2.72 11.54 26.05
N VAL A 202 -1.95 12.57 26.41
CA VAL A 202 -0.79 12.45 27.30
C VAL A 202 -1.16 11.88 28.66
N LYS A 203 -2.35 12.22 29.20
CA LYS A 203 -2.85 11.70 30.47
C LYS A 203 -3.11 10.20 30.38
N TRP A 204 -3.73 9.74 29.30
CA TRP A 204 -3.96 8.32 29.01
C TRP A 204 -2.65 7.55 28.91
N VAL A 205 -1.67 8.06 28.16
CA VAL A 205 -0.36 7.42 28.01
C VAL A 205 0.35 7.23 29.36
N LYS A 206 0.24 8.23 30.26
CA LYS A 206 0.76 8.14 31.64
C LYS A 206 0.00 7.12 32.48
N GLN A 207 -1.33 7.14 32.43
CA GLN A 207 -2.19 6.19 33.17
C GLN A 207 -1.97 4.74 32.69
N ARG A 208 -1.89 4.50 31.41
CA ARG A 208 -1.61 3.19 30.81
C ARG A 208 -0.29 2.59 31.31
N LYS A 209 0.74 3.42 31.53
CA LYS A 209 2.02 2.96 32.11
C LYS A 209 1.86 2.47 33.55
N GLN A 210 0.93 3.04 34.31
CA GLN A 210 0.63 2.62 35.69
C GLN A 210 -0.28 1.39 35.76
N ILE A 211 -1.08 1.11 34.72
CA ILE A 211 -1.95 -0.06 34.58
C ILE A 211 -1.16 -1.33 34.25
N LYS A 212 0.13 -1.25 33.92
CA LYS A 212 1.02 -2.39 33.62
C LYS A 212 1.19 -3.41 34.77
N GLY A 213 0.53 -3.22 35.89
CA GLY A 213 0.43 -4.25 36.92
C GLY A 213 -0.85 -5.07 36.75
N VAL A 214 -0.70 -6.36 36.56
CA VAL A 214 -1.73 -7.39 36.34
C VAL A 214 -2.77 -7.50 37.49
N ASN A 215 -2.79 -6.55 38.41
CA ASN A 215 -3.50 -6.64 39.72
C ASN A 215 -4.84 -5.88 39.77
N LYS A 216 -5.34 -5.37 38.63
CA LYS A 216 -6.69 -4.75 38.61
C LYS A 216 -7.63 -5.60 37.74
N PRO A 217 -8.86 -5.82 38.18
CA PRO A 217 -9.86 -6.52 37.42
C PRO A 217 -10.11 -5.76 36.11
N LEU A 218 -10.15 -6.49 34.99
CA LEU A 218 -10.49 -5.96 33.66
C LEU A 218 -11.94 -6.32 33.37
N SER A 219 -12.72 -5.32 32.93
CA SER A 219 -14.06 -5.51 32.42
C SER A 219 -14.03 -5.10 30.95
N ILE A 220 -14.23 -6.06 30.05
CA ILE A 220 -14.06 -5.88 28.59
C ILE A 220 -15.42 -6.02 27.91
N LEU A 221 -15.82 -5.00 27.17
CA LEU A 221 -16.96 -5.04 26.27
C LEU A 221 -16.50 -5.50 24.88
N GLU A 222 -17.02 -6.61 24.42
CA GLU A 222 -16.81 -7.04 23.02
C GLU A 222 -17.87 -6.41 22.12
N ILE A 223 -17.45 -5.75 21.05
CA ILE A 223 -18.33 -5.06 20.11
C ILE A 223 -17.87 -5.28 18.66
N ALA A 224 -18.81 -5.54 17.76
CA ALA A 224 -18.59 -5.50 16.32
C ALA A 224 -19.21 -4.22 15.74
N TYR A 225 -18.55 -3.59 14.83
CA TYR A 225 -19.02 -2.34 14.22
C TYR A 225 -20.43 -2.46 13.62
N ASP A 226 -20.75 -3.60 12.99
CA ASP A 226 -22.05 -3.84 12.36
C ASP A 226 -23.21 -3.98 13.37
N ASN A 227 -22.91 -4.20 14.64
CA ASN A 227 -23.89 -4.37 15.71
C ASN A 227 -24.16 -3.09 16.49
N ILE A 228 -23.56 -1.98 16.12
CA ILE A 228 -23.76 -0.69 16.80
C ILE A 228 -25.10 -0.09 16.36
N PRO A 229 -26.08 0.08 17.28
CA PRO A 229 -27.41 0.56 16.96
C PRO A 229 -27.44 2.09 16.80
N VAL A 230 -26.75 2.60 15.78
CA VAL A 230 -26.81 4.03 15.44
C VAL A 230 -27.87 4.24 14.38
N ASN A 231 -28.85 5.07 14.69
CA ASN A 231 -29.95 5.40 13.78
C ASN A 231 -29.49 6.41 12.71
N LYS A 232 -28.58 5.99 11.83
CA LYS A 232 -28.07 6.77 10.69
C LYS A 232 -27.92 5.91 9.47
N ALA A 233 -28.14 6.51 8.31
CA ALA A 233 -27.94 5.85 7.01
C ALA A 233 -26.49 5.40 6.78
N LYS A 234 -25.49 6.13 7.37
CA LYS A 234 -24.08 5.82 7.32
C LYS A 234 -23.42 6.13 8.67
N VAL A 235 -22.93 5.09 9.33
CA VAL A 235 -22.18 5.18 10.59
C VAL A 235 -20.72 5.50 10.28
N ASN A 236 -20.10 6.37 11.07
CA ASN A 236 -18.68 6.69 10.97
C ASN A 236 -17.95 6.41 12.28
N TYR A 237 -16.59 6.47 12.27
CA TYR A 237 -15.77 6.21 13.43
C TYR A 237 -16.08 7.10 14.65
N MET A 238 -16.51 8.35 14.45
CA MET A 238 -16.87 9.24 15.57
C MET A 238 -18.25 8.90 16.15
N ASP A 239 -19.18 8.40 15.35
CA ASP A 239 -20.46 7.88 15.85
C ASP A 239 -20.24 6.64 16.71
N ILE A 240 -19.33 5.76 16.28
CA ILE A 240 -18.89 4.57 17.02
C ILE A 240 -18.27 4.97 18.37
N ALA A 241 -17.35 5.93 18.38
CA ALA A 241 -16.73 6.44 19.59
C ALA A 241 -17.75 6.98 20.59
N ARG A 242 -18.73 7.76 20.10
CA ARG A 242 -19.80 8.33 20.94
C ARG A 242 -20.66 7.24 21.57
N TYR A 243 -21.15 6.30 20.78
CA TYR A 243 -21.95 5.20 21.25
C TYR A 243 -21.22 4.37 22.33
N ILE A 244 -19.97 3.99 22.06
CA ILE A 244 -19.14 3.24 23.00
C ILE A 244 -18.96 4.03 24.31
N THR A 245 -18.67 5.33 24.22
CA THR A 245 -18.44 6.18 25.39
C THR A 245 -19.69 6.28 26.27
N GLU A 246 -20.86 6.45 25.68
CA GLU A 246 -22.15 6.52 26.39
C GLU A 246 -22.44 5.16 27.05
N TYR A 247 -22.35 4.08 26.30
CA TYR A 247 -22.63 2.73 26.81
C TYR A 247 -21.70 2.31 27.95
N VAL A 248 -20.39 2.60 27.82
CA VAL A 248 -19.39 2.27 28.84
C VAL A 248 -19.59 3.09 30.13
N LYS A 249 -20.02 4.35 30.06
CA LYS A 249 -20.33 5.18 31.24
C LYS A 249 -21.45 4.56 32.08
N ASP A 250 -22.45 4.02 31.42
CA ASP A 250 -23.62 3.44 32.11
C ASP A 250 -23.34 2.03 32.66
N THR A 251 -22.45 1.29 32.03
CA THR A 251 -22.23 -0.14 32.35
C THR A 251 -20.93 -0.42 33.11
N GLY A 252 -19.99 0.53 33.16
CA GLY A 252 -18.77 0.43 33.96
C GLY A 252 -17.67 -0.45 33.33
N TYR A 253 -17.75 -0.77 32.06
CA TYR A 253 -16.62 -1.41 31.35
C TYR A 253 -15.39 -0.51 31.29
N THR A 254 -14.19 -1.09 31.31
CA THR A 254 -12.93 -0.35 31.31
C THR A 254 -12.19 -0.46 29.96
N TYR A 255 -12.49 -1.50 29.21
CA TYR A 255 -11.91 -1.78 27.89
C TYR A 255 -12.99 -2.18 26.89
N VAL A 256 -12.71 -1.91 25.63
CA VAL A 256 -13.54 -2.36 24.50
C VAL A 256 -12.68 -3.21 23.58
N LEU A 257 -13.11 -4.44 23.31
CA LEU A 257 -12.58 -5.29 22.26
C LEU A 257 -13.38 -5.03 20.98
N ILE A 258 -12.72 -4.50 19.98
CA ILE A 258 -13.34 -4.18 18.68
C ILE A 258 -13.04 -5.29 17.68
N LYS A 259 -14.12 -5.92 17.19
CA LYS A 259 -14.07 -6.88 16.09
C LYS A 259 -14.39 -6.23 14.76
N GLY A 260 -13.75 -6.70 13.67
CA GLY A 260 -13.96 -6.19 12.32
C GLY A 260 -13.33 -4.82 12.07
N SER A 261 -12.25 -4.50 12.81
CA SER A 261 -11.44 -3.30 12.58
C SER A 261 -10.63 -3.36 11.29
N ASP A 262 -10.44 -4.55 10.75
CA ASP A 262 -9.67 -4.84 9.54
C ASP A 262 -10.41 -4.38 8.29
N SER A 263 -9.67 -4.06 7.24
CA SER A 263 -10.25 -3.80 5.94
C SER A 263 -10.88 -5.06 5.36
N ILE A 264 -12.19 -5.02 5.14
CA ILE A 264 -12.97 -6.05 4.43
C ILE A 264 -13.51 -5.40 3.16
N PHE A 265 -13.21 -5.97 1.98
CA PHE A 265 -13.56 -5.36 0.68
C PHE A 265 -14.89 -5.81 0.10
N GLU A 266 -15.47 -6.92 0.56
CA GLU A 266 -16.79 -7.37 0.08
C GLU A 266 -17.75 -7.69 1.21
N LYS A 267 -18.95 -7.14 1.12
CA LYS A 267 -20.13 -7.56 1.89
C LYS A 267 -20.82 -8.76 1.21
N THR A 268 -20.08 -9.80 0.87
CA THR A 268 -20.68 -11.04 0.38
C THR A 268 -20.82 -12.01 1.53
N GLY A 269 -21.93 -11.88 2.26
CA GLY A 269 -22.25 -12.82 3.34
C GLY A 269 -21.24 -12.79 4.50
N TYR A 270 -21.03 -13.92 5.12
CA TYR A 270 -20.11 -14.08 6.26
C TYR A 270 -18.65 -14.15 5.77
N CYS A 271 -18.01 -13.00 5.50
CA CYS A 271 -16.56 -12.95 5.32
C CYS A 271 -15.90 -12.85 6.69
N TYR A 272 -15.21 -13.91 7.10
CA TYR A 272 -14.50 -13.96 8.39
C TYR A 272 -13.02 -13.56 8.29
N GLY A 273 -12.53 -13.15 7.12
CA GLY A 273 -11.12 -12.85 6.88
C GLY A 273 -10.88 -11.39 6.51
N ALA A 274 -9.82 -10.80 7.06
CA ALA A 274 -9.33 -9.50 6.63
C ALA A 274 -8.85 -9.56 5.18
N SER A 275 -9.07 -8.49 4.42
CA SER A 275 -8.52 -8.31 3.07
C SER A 275 -7.32 -7.35 3.06
N GLY A 276 -7.17 -6.51 4.09
CA GLY A 276 -6.03 -5.62 4.33
C GLY A 276 -5.60 -5.66 5.78
N TYR A 277 -4.29 -5.67 6.02
CA TYR A 277 -3.68 -5.87 7.34
C TYR A 277 -3.06 -4.61 7.93
N TYR A 278 -2.85 -3.57 7.14
CA TYR A 278 -2.20 -2.33 7.55
C TYR A 278 -3.12 -1.11 7.50
N ALA A 279 -4.34 -1.26 6.98
CA ALA A 279 -5.35 -0.21 6.93
C ALA A 279 -6.59 -0.61 7.74
N PRO A 280 -7.17 0.29 8.53
CA PRO A 280 -8.46 0.05 9.17
C PRO A 280 -9.57 0.04 8.11
N SER A 281 -10.75 -0.46 8.49
CA SER A 281 -11.91 -0.51 7.58
C SER A 281 -12.29 0.87 7.06
N SER A 282 -12.23 1.06 5.76
CA SER A 282 -12.63 2.31 5.09
C SER A 282 -14.15 2.51 5.03
N GLN A 283 -14.93 1.52 5.45
CA GLN A 283 -16.39 1.60 5.52
C GLN A 283 -16.85 2.70 6.48
N TYR A 284 -16.12 2.94 7.56
CA TYR A 284 -16.47 3.86 8.65
C TYR A 284 -15.72 5.20 8.60
N GLY A 285 -14.83 5.37 7.65
CA GLY A 285 -14.02 6.58 7.48
C GLY A 285 -12.58 6.29 7.07
N THR A 286 -11.75 7.30 7.15
CA THR A 286 -10.32 7.21 6.85
C THR A 286 -9.52 6.59 8.00
N ALA A 287 -8.27 6.21 7.71
CA ALA A 287 -7.34 5.78 8.77
C ALA A 287 -7.06 6.90 9.80
N THR A 288 -7.14 8.16 9.39
CA THR A 288 -7.07 9.31 10.31
C THR A 288 -8.29 9.37 11.23
N ASP A 289 -9.50 9.14 10.70
CA ASP A 289 -10.73 9.08 11.51
C ASP A 289 -10.70 7.95 12.53
N PHE A 290 -10.13 6.80 12.16
CA PHE A 290 -9.90 5.69 13.09
C PHE A 290 -8.98 6.09 14.25
N LYS A 291 -7.90 6.83 13.97
CA LYS A 291 -7.02 7.37 15.02
C LYS A 291 -7.73 8.39 15.91
N HIS A 292 -8.63 9.19 15.35
CA HIS A 292 -9.46 10.11 16.13
C HIS A 292 -10.45 9.37 17.04
N MET A 293 -11.08 8.28 16.56
CA MET A 293 -11.91 7.41 17.38
C MET A 293 -11.12 6.87 18.59
N ILE A 294 -9.94 6.32 18.36
CA ILE A 294 -9.06 5.81 19.42
C ILE A 294 -8.75 6.91 20.44
N LYS A 295 -8.35 8.10 19.98
CA LYS A 295 -8.06 9.24 20.83
C LYS A 295 -9.28 9.65 21.68
N GLU A 296 -10.47 9.66 21.09
CA GLU A 296 -11.70 10.03 21.80
C GLU A 296 -12.03 9.01 22.91
N LEU A 297 -11.88 7.73 22.64
CA LEU A 297 -12.07 6.69 23.67
C LEU A 297 -11.01 6.81 24.79
N HIS A 298 -9.76 7.06 24.44
CA HIS A 298 -8.69 7.33 25.41
C HIS A 298 -8.94 8.61 26.24
N ASN A 299 -9.53 9.66 25.66
CA ASN A 299 -9.94 10.87 26.38
C ASN A 299 -10.99 10.58 27.47
N ASN A 300 -11.83 9.58 27.21
CA ASN A 300 -12.86 9.13 28.15
C ASN A 300 -12.38 8.00 29.09
N GLY A 301 -11.08 7.67 29.08
CA GLY A 301 -10.49 6.67 29.97
C GLY A 301 -10.76 5.22 29.55
N ILE A 302 -11.23 4.98 28.33
CA ILE A 302 -11.58 3.66 27.80
C ILE A 302 -10.39 3.09 27.04
N GLY A 303 -9.92 1.89 27.44
CA GLY A 303 -8.89 1.15 26.71
C GLY A 303 -9.45 0.43 25.49
N ILE A 304 -8.64 0.27 24.45
CA ILE A 304 -9.04 -0.41 23.22
C ILE A 304 -8.19 -1.65 23.03
N ILE A 305 -8.84 -2.74 22.66
CA ILE A 305 -8.24 -3.98 22.22
C ILE A 305 -8.75 -4.22 20.79
N ILE A 306 -7.83 -4.45 19.87
CA ILE A 306 -8.15 -4.78 18.47
C ILE A 306 -8.00 -6.29 18.32
N ASP A 307 -9.04 -6.95 17.82
CA ASP A 307 -8.98 -8.35 17.42
C ASP A 307 -8.25 -8.41 16.07
N PHE A 308 -7.11 -9.10 16.03
CA PHE A 308 -6.25 -9.20 14.87
C PHE A 308 -6.11 -10.66 14.42
N ASN A 309 -6.71 -10.98 13.28
CA ASN A 309 -6.73 -12.35 12.78
C ASN A 309 -5.49 -12.69 11.97
N VAL A 310 -4.65 -13.56 12.49
CA VAL A 310 -3.45 -14.06 11.81
C VAL A 310 -3.61 -15.50 11.27
N ALA A 311 -4.77 -16.14 11.50
CA ALA A 311 -4.96 -17.54 11.14
C ALA A 311 -5.35 -17.72 9.67
N TYR A 312 -6.14 -16.80 9.13
CA TYR A 312 -6.67 -16.86 7.78
C TYR A 312 -7.00 -15.46 7.27
N PHE A 313 -7.15 -15.32 5.97
CA PHE A 313 -7.54 -14.07 5.31
C PHE A 313 -8.66 -14.30 4.28
N GLY A 314 -9.35 -13.22 3.92
CA GLY A 314 -10.47 -13.23 2.99
C GLY A 314 -10.05 -13.48 1.54
N ILE A 315 -10.91 -14.16 0.79
CA ILE A 315 -10.73 -14.38 -0.66
C ILE A 315 -11.35 -13.19 -1.42
N ASP A 316 -10.61 -12.10 -1.52
CA ASP A 316 -10.91 -10.99 -2.42
C ASP A 316 -9.85 -10.94 -3.53
N ILE A 317 -10.29 -10.90 -4.78
CA ILE A 317 -9.38 -10.94 -5.94
C ILE A 317 -8.40 -9.76 -5.97
N ARG A 318 -8.76 -8.62 -5.36
CA ARG A 318 -7.90 -7.43 -5.26
C ARG A 318 -6.90 -7.50 -4.12
N SER A 319 -7.11 -8.41 -3.15
CA SER A 319 -6.26 -8.57 -1.96
C SER A 319 -5.05 -9.46 -2.21
N ILE A 320 -4.48 -10.00 -1.13
CA ILE A 320 -3.31 -10.86 -1.14
C ILE A 320 -3.57 -12.29 -1.65
N VAL A 321 -4.83 -12.69 -1.87
CA VAL A 321 -5.15 -14.00 -2.44
C VAL A 321 -4.65 -14.08 -3.89
N ASN A 322 -3.95 -15.15 -4.22
CA ASN A 322 -3.37 -15.34 -5.57
C ASN A 322 -2.68 -14.05 -6.07
N TYR A 323 -1.84 -13.46 -5.21
CA TYR A 323 -1.31 -12.12 -5.41
C TYR A 323 -0.50 -11.98 -6.70
N ASP A 324 0.34 -12.98 -6.99
CA ASP A 324 1.29 -12.98 -8.10
C ASP A 324 1.24 -14.27 -8.95
N GLY A 325 0.14 -15.02 -8.84
CA GLY A 325 -0.07 -16.26 -9.57
C GLY A 325 0.54 -17.52 -8.95
N GLY A 326 1.16 -17.37 -7.78
CA GLY A 326 1.74 -18.46 -6.99
C GLY A 326 1.27 -18.47 -5.55
N ASP A 327 1.79 -19.40 -4.77
CA ASP A 327 1.63 -19.45 -3.32
C ASP A 327 2.46 -18.32 -2.67
N CYS A 328 2.06 -17.05 -2.87
CA CYS A 328 2.75 -15.89 -2.32
C CYS A 328 2.48 -15.77 -0.82
N TYR A 329 1.39 -15.14 -0.44
CA TYR A 329 0.99 -14.99 0.96
C TYR A 329 0.25 -16.20 1.53
N GLY A 330 -0.46 -16.93 0.69
CA GLY A 330 -1.26 -18.11 1.06
C GLY A 330 -1.20 -19.19 0.01
N TYR A 331 -1.86 -20.30 0.26
CA TYR A 331 -1.86 -21.45 -0.63
C TYR A 331 -2.92 -21.30 -1.72
N LEU A 332 -2.54 -21.55 -3.00
CA LEU A 332 -3.49 -21.62 -4.12
C LEU A 332 -4.40 -22.85 -4.04
N LYS A 333 -3.84 -23.93 -3.48
CA LYS A 333 -4.60 -25.16 -3.20
C LYS A 333 -4.79 -25.26 -1.70
N PRO A 334 -6.02 -25.20 -1.22
CA PRO A 334 -6.29 -25.25 0.20
C PRO A 334 -5.73 -26.50 0.85
N ARG A 335 -4.99 -26.31 1.93
CA ARG A 335 -4.50 -27.38 2.78
C ARG A 335 -5.41 -27.51 4.00
N ILE A 336 -6.41 -28.40 3.96
CA ILE A 336 -7.11 -28.97 5.13
C ILE A 336 -8.14 -28.09 5.89
N ILE A 337 -8.09 -26.76 5.90
CA ILE A 337 -9.08 -25.93 6.63
C ILE A 337 -9.88 -25.07 5.65
N GLU A 338 -10.49 -25.73 4.69
CA GLU A 338 -11.51 -25.05 3.90
C GLU A 338 -12.87 -25.31 4.48
N LYS A 339 -13.47 -24.24 4.93
CA LYS A 339 -14.92 -24.14 4.89
C LYS A 339 -15.23 -23.28 3.65
N PRO A 340 -15.58 -23.89 2.51
CA PRO A 340 -15.90 -23.17 1.26
C PRO A 340 -16.96 -22.09 1.46
N GLN A 341 -17.78 -22.23 2.50
CA GLN A 341 -18.83 -21.32 2.91
C GLN A 341 -18.32 -20.02 3.56
N MET A 342 -17.03 -19.96 3.96
CA MET A 342 -16.47 -18.82 4.70
C MET A 342 -15.63 -17.87 3.84
N ASN A 343 -15.36 -18.20 2.56
CA ASN A 343 -14.53 -17.40 1.65
C ASN A 343 -13.18 -16.97 2.28
N ILE A 344 -12.47 -17.90 2.91
CA ILE A 344 -11.18 -17.69 3.57
C ILE A 344 -10.12 -18.67 3.09
N THR A 345 -8.86 -18.27 3.19
CA THR A 345 -7.68 -19.12 2.99
C THR A 345 -6.64 -18.90 4.08
N THR A 346 -5.70 -19.82 4.22
CA THR A 346 -4.68 -19.77 5.27
C THR A 346 -3.37 -19.18 4.76
N PHE A 347 -2.62 -18.55 5.67
CA PHE A 347 -1.30 -18.05 5.37
C PHE A 347 -0.25 -19.14 5.20
N ALA A 348 0.73 -18.90 4.34
CA ALA A 348 1.89 -19.76 4.11
C ALA A 348 2.99 -19.48 5.17
N TYR A 349 2.77 -19.85 6.43
CA TYR A 349 3.63 -19.51 7.58
C TYR A 349 5.06 -20.05 7.48
N GLU A 350 5.33 -21.06 6.68
CA GLU A 350 6.67 -21.58 6.44
C GLU A 350 7.57 -20.56 5.72
N LYS A 351 6.96 -19.56 5.04
CA LYS A 351 7.71 -18.49 4.36
C LYS A 351 8.11 -17.42 5.35
N GLY A 352 9.37 -17.02 5.32
CA GLY A 352 9.89 -15.94 6.15
C GLY A 352 9.20 -14.61 5.87
N GLU A 353 8.97 -14.32 4.60
CA GLU A 353 8.32 -13.09 4.14
C GLU A 353 6.90 -12.95 4.71
N VAL A 354 6.15 -14.06 4.79
CA VAL A 354 4.79 -14.08 5.37
C VAL A 354 4.86 -13.84 6.88
N ARG A 355 5.85 -14.42 7.56
CA ARG A 355 6.05 -14.14 8.99
C ARG A 355 6.41 -12.66 9.23
N SER A 356 7.35 -12.10 8.44
CA SER A 356 7.67 -10.67 8.50
C SER A 356 6.44 -9.80 8.23
N PHE A 357 5.60 -10.16 7.26
CA PHE A 357 4.35 -9.46 6.96
C PHE A 357 3.42 -9.43 8.18
N LEU A 358 3.12 -10.59 8.77
CA LEU A 358 2.18 -10.70 9.89
C LEU A 358 2.71 -10.06 11.17
N ILE A 359 3.98 -10.30 11.53
CA ILE A 359 4.57 -9.73 12.75
C ILE A 359 4.63 -8.20 12.66
N SER A 360 4.94 -7.66 11.50
CA SER A 360 5.05 -6.21 11.34
C SER A 360 3.69 -5.49 11.25
N ALA A 361 2.59 -6.22 11.12
CA ALA A 361 1.23 -5.66 11.12
C ALA A 361 0.66 -5.49 12.56
N ILE A 362 1.28 -6.16 13.55
CA ILE A 362 0.93 -6.12 14.96
C ILE A 362 1.78 -5.07 15.69
#